data_84c9233d223d17bc20c2e89f74c19307
#
_entry.id   84c9233d223d17bc20c2e89f74c19307
#
_cell.length_a   1.000
_cell.length_b   1.000
_cell.length_c   1.000
_cell.angle_alpha   90.00
_cell.angle_beta   90.00
_cell.angle_gamma   90.00
#
_symmetry.space_group_name_H-M   'P 1'
#
loop_
_entity.id
_entity.type
_entity.pdbx_description
1 polymer ?
#
loop_
_entity_poly.entity_id
_entity_poly.type
_entity_poly.pdbx_seq_one_letter_code
_entity_poly.pdbx_strand_id
1 'polypeptide(L)'
;RPPRSTLSSSSAASDVYKRQVLSGLDPVKKRPGMYTDTSCPNHLIQEVLDNSVDEAISGHCTNIKIKIQKDGFINVSDDGRGMPVDIHPEHKLSGVELILCKLHAGAKFSGDEYNFSGGLHGVGVSVVNALSESLQVNIKRDSKEHEMRFSNGDKKNELKVVGDVGLRNTGTSIKFKPNPEYFESDKIKINELKHLLKAKAVLCTGLTIDFHDESKKEKIKWFYEDGLKSYLEDQSDGIDLILGESIVSSNSSKDQEVEFVINWTSKPYKNKLDETYVNLIPTVQGGSHLNGFKSG
;
A
#
# COMPACT_ATOMS: atom_id res chain seq x y z
N ARG A 1 39.23 -27.12 -54.68
CA ARG A 1 38.12 -27.00 -53.70
C ARG A 1 38.71 -26.65 -52.36
N PRO A 2 38.31 -25.55 -51.69
CA PRO A 2 38.75 -25.24 -50.31
C PRO A 2 37.95 -26.11 -49.32
N PRO A 3 38.51 -26.39 -48.10
CA PRO A 3 37.85 -27.21 -47.11
C PRO A 3 36.71 -26.44 -46.43
N ARG A 4 35.58 -27.13 -46.23
CA ARG A 4 34.44 -26.64 -45.45
C ARG A 4 34.84 -26.52 -43.99
N SER A 5 34.75 -25.28 -43.44
CA SER A 5 34.83 -25.05 -42.00
C SER A 5 33.54 -25.58 -41.32
N THR A 6 33.67 -26.59 -40.52
CA THR A 6 32.63 -27.03 -39.59
C THR A 6 32.56 -26.03 -38.45
N LEU A 7 31.54 -25.18 -38.48
CA LEU A 7 31.19 -24.36 -37.31
C LEU A 7 30.71 -25.29 -36.18
N SER A 8 31.42 -25.25 -35.06
CA SER A 8 31.08 -26.01 -33.88
C SER A 8 29.80 -25.47 -33.26
N SER A 9 28.75 -26.28 -33.23
CA SER A 9 27.43 -25.98 -32.67
C SER A 9 27.38 -26.02 -31.14
N SER A 10 28.50 -25.96 -30.42
CA SER A 10 28.55 -26.15 -28.96
C SER A 10 28.47 -24.88 -28.15
N SER A 11 28.69 -23.69 -28.73
CA SER A 11 28.63 -22.42 -27.94
C SER A 11 27.21 -21.86 -27.81
N ALA A 12 26.35 -22.05 -28.81
CA ALA A 12 24.96 -21.56 -28.76
C ALA A 12 24.05 -22.36 -27.80
N ALA A 13 24.32 -23.66 -27.62
CA ALA A 13 23.55 -24.51 -26.71
C ALA A 13 23.85 -24.22 -25.23
N SER A 14 25.09 -23.78 -24.90
CA SER A 14 25.46 -23.46 -23.51
C SER A 14 24.85 -22.15 -23.01
N ASP A 15 24.55 -21.19 -23.92
CA ASP A 15 23.95 -19.90 -23.51
C ASP A 15 22.43 -19.99 -23.30
N VAL A 16 21.75 -20.94 -23.87
CA VAL A 16 20.31 -21.16 -23.67
C VAL A 16 20.03 -21.76 -22.28
N TYR A 17 20.94 -22.60 -21.76
CA TYR A 17 20.82 -23.16 -20.41
C TYR A 17 21.25 -22.23 -19.27
N LYS A 18 21.90 -21.11 -19.57
CA LYS A 18 22.27 -20.09 -18.59
C LYS A 18 21.15 -19.09 -18.26
N ARG A 19 19.96 -19.24 -18.82
CA ARG A 19 18.77 -18.50 -18.36
C ARG A 19 18.38 -19.05 -16.99
N GLN A 20 18.96 -18.49 -15.94
CA GLN A 20 18.51 -18.77 -14.57
C GLN A 20 17.01 -18.44 -14.48
N VAL A 21 16.22 -19.47 -14.23
CA VAL A 21 14.83 -19.29 -13.82
C VAL A 21 14.89 -18.66 -12.44
N LEU A 22 14.53 -17.37 -12.36
CA LEU A 22 14.45 -16.65 -11.09
C LEU A 22 13.25 -17.21 -10.33
N SER A 23 13.44 -17.53 -9.05
CA SER A 23 12.40 -18.08 -8.18
C SER A 23 12.11 -17.13 -7.02
N GLY A 24 10.92 -17.27 -6.44
CA GLY A 24 10.53 -16.50 -5.26
C GLY A 24 10.59 -14.99 -5.48
N LEU A 25 11.38 -14.28 -4.66
CA LEU A 25 11.53 -12.83 -4.69
C LEU A 25 12.76 -12.33 -5.49
N ASP A 26 13.56 -13.22 -6.09
CA ASP A 26 14.73 -12.85 -6.89
C ASP A 26 14.43 -11.91 -8.07
N PRO A 27 13.30 -12.05 -8.79
CA PRO A 27 12.93 -11.10 -9.86
C PRO A 27 12.82 -9.66 -9.36
N VAL A 28 12.26 -9.47 -8.16
CA VAL A 28 12.09 -8.15 -7.52
C VAL A 28 13.46 -7.56 -7.17
N LYS A 29 14.32 -8.34 -6.51
CA LYS A 29 15.68 -7.90 -6.11
C LYS A 29 16.54 -7.51 -7.31
N LYS A 30 16.42 -8.25 -8.43
CA LYS A 30 17.20 -7.98 -9.65
C LYS A 30 16.71 -6.78 -10.45
N ARG A 31 15.42 -6.49 -10.42
CA ARG A 31 14.79 -5.41 -11.19
C ARG A 31 13.70 -4.71 -10.37
N PRO A 32 14.08 -4.03 -9.26
CA PRO A 32 13.10 -3.44 -8.36
C PRO A 32 12.21 -2.41 -9.04
N GLY A 33 12.73 -1.61 -9.97
CA GLY A 33 11.97 -0.60 -10.72
C GLY A 33 10.88 -1.15 -11.65
N MET A 34 10.78 -2.48 -11.83
CA MET A 34 9.63 -3.11 -12.51
C MET A 34 8.44 -3.35 -11.58
N TYR A 35 8.64 -3.27 -10.27
CA TYR A 35 7.65 -3.64 -9.25
C TYR A 35 7.28 -2.48 -8.34
N THR A 36 8.15 -1.47 -8.21
CA THR A 36 7.95 -0.34 -7.32
C THR A 36 8.71 0.90 -7.82
N ASP A 37 8.32 2.08 -7.34
CA ASP A 37 9.14 3.29 -7.51
C ASP A 37 10.38 3.19 -6.61
N THR A 38 11.55 3.29 -7.22
CA THR A 38 12.85 3.20 -6.55
C THR A 38 13.48 4.57 -6.24
N SER A 39 12.78 5.66 -6.50
CA SER A 39 13.30 7.01 -6.18
C SER A 39 13.49 7.21 -4.68
N CYS A 40 12.59 6.65 -3.86
CA CYS A 40 12.67 6.64 -2.40
C CYS A 40 11.75 5.54 -1.81
N PRO A 41 11.86 5.23 -0.49
CA PRO A 41 11.10 4.13 0.13
C PRO A 41 9.59 4.39 0.31
N ASN A 42 9.06 5.55 -0.07
CA ASN A 42 7.65 5.91 0.17
C ASN A 42 6.67 4.89 -0.39
N HIS A 43 6.98 4.34 -1.58
CA HIS A 43 6.08 3.37 -2.21
C HIS A 43 5.98 2.05 -1.42
N LEU A 44 7.04 1.63 -0.72
CA LEU A 44 6.96 0.47 0.17
C LEU A 44 5.99 0.71 1.34
N ILE A 45 5.96 1.94 1.88
CA ILE A 45 5.02 2.32 2.92
C ILE A 45 3.60 2.27 2.38
N GLN A 46 3.39 2.78 1.17
CA GLN A 46 2.11 2.77 0.48
C GLN A 46 1.59 1.34 0.28
N GLU A 47 2.43 0.40 -0.16
CA GLU A 47 2.03 -0.99 -0.39
C GLU A 47 1.54 -1.69 0.90
N VAL A 48 2.19 -1.42 2.04
CA VAL A 48 1.72 -1.94 3.33
C VAL A 48 0.44 -1.24 3.76
N LEU A 49 0.37 0.09 3.61
CA LEU A 49 -0.81 0.90 3.92
C LEU A 49 -2.04 0.44 3.13
N ASP A 50 -1.87 0.19 1.82
CA ASP A 50 -2.97 -0.20 0.94
C ASP A 50 -3.62 -1.53 1.36
N ASN A 51 -2.86 -2.47 1.94
CA ASN A 51 -3.47 -3.67 2.53
C ASN A 51 -4.33 -3.36 3.76
N SER A 52 -3.88 -2.44 4.62
CA SER A 52 -4.66 -2.00 5.78
C SER A 52 -5.90 -1.20 5.37
N VAL A 53 -5.80 -0.41 4.30
CA VAL A 53 -6.91 0.34 3.69
C VAL A 53 -7.94 -0.61 3.06
N ASP A 54 -7.50 -1.69 2.42
CA ASP A 54 -8.40 -2.72 1.89
C ASP A 54 -9.26 -3.37 3.00
N GLU A 55 -8.67 -3.60 4.20
CA GLU A 55 -9.43 -4.03 5.38
C GLU A 55 -10.45 -2.97 5.83
N ALA A 56 -10.12 -1.68 5.72
CA ALA A 56 -11.04 -0.59 6.06
C ALA A 56 -12.20 -0.50 5.06
N ILE A 57 -11.94 -0.59 3.75
CA ILE A 57 -12.97 -0.61 2.70
C ILE A 57 -13.91 -1.80 2.89
N SER A 58 -13.37 -2.94 3.31
CA SER A 58 -14.16 -4.14 3.62
C SER A 58 -14.92 -4.06 4.96
N GLY A 59 -14.86 -2.93 5.68
CA GLY A 59 -15.55 -2.68 6.93
C GLY A 59 -14.95 -3.38 8.15
N HIS A 60 -13.70 -3.85 8.07
CA HIS A 60 -13.04 -4.61 9.13
C HIS A 60 -11.96 -3.82 9.89
N CYS A 61 -11.58 -2.65 9.41
CA CYS A 61 -10.56 -1.80 10.04
C CYS A 61 -11.10 -0.39 10.24
N THR A 62 -10.82 0.19 11.39
CA THR A 62 -11.22 1.57 11.75
C THR A 62 -10.03 2.44 12.12
N ASN A 63 -8.87 1.84 12.37
CA ASN A 63 -7.69 2.58 12.79
C ASN A 63 -6.42 2.02 12.17
N ILE A 64 -5.67 2.88 11.49
CA ILE A 64 -4.35 2.57 10.94
C ILE A 64 -3.31 3.48 11.60
N LYS A 65 -2.19 2.91 12.05
CA LYS A 65 -1.09 3.64 12.68
C LYS A 65 0.18 3.48 11.87
N ILE A 66 0.80 4.59 11.52
CA ILE A 66 2.07 4.64 10.82
C ILE A 66 3.11 5.30 11.73
N LYS A 67 4.23 4.61 11.95
CA LYS A 67 5.30 5.11 12.80
C LYS A 67 6.64 5.04 12.04
N ILE A 68 7.29 6.19 11.90
CA ILE A 68 8.66 6.29 11.38
C ILE A 68 9.59 6.38 12.59
N GLN A 69 10.45 5.38 12.76
CA GLN A 69 11.35 5.28 13.89
C GLN A 69 12.70 5.94 13.59
N LYS A 70 13.41 6.38 14.63
CA LYS A 70 14.72 7.04 14.48
C LYS A 70 15.82 6.14 13.90
N ASP A 71 15.68 4.82 14.10
CA ASP A 71 16.60 3.79 13.62
C ASP A 71 16.35 3.35 12.18
N GLY A 72 15.42 4.05 11.48
CA GLY A 72 15.07 3.80 10.09
C GLY A 72 14.00 2.71 9.90
N PHE A 73 13.49 2.11 10.98
CA PHE A 73 12.33 1.24 10.88
C PHE A 73 11.04 2.01 10.65
N ILE A 74 10.18 1.42 9.87
CA ILE A 74 8.83 1.88 9.59
C ILE A 74 7.88 0.81 10.12
N ASN A 75 6.86 1.22 10.85
CA ASN A 75 5.81 0.33 11.31
C ASN A 75 4.45 0.83 10.80
N VAL A 76 3.72 -0.03 10.12
CA VAL A 76 2.32 0.16 9.75
C VAL A 76 1.51 -0.89 10.46
N SER A 77 0.47 -0.49 11.17
CA SER A 77 -0.40 -1.41 11.90
C SER A 77 -1.85 -1.01 11.78
N ASP A 78 -2.73 -1.98 11.71
CA ASP A 78 -4.17 -1.84 11.63
C ASP A 78 -4.88 -2.65 12.72
N ASP A 79 -6.17 -2.38 12.90
CA ASP A 79 -7.09 -3.12 13.75
C ASP A 79 -8.05 -4.03 12.96
N GLY A 80 -7.65 -4.43 11.74
CA GLY A 80 -8.41 -5.31 10.86
C GLY A 80 -8.50 -6.76 11.35
N ARG A 81 -8.90 -7.67 10.47
CA ARG A 81 -9.07 -9.11 10.80
C ARG A 81 -7.75 -9.84 11.11
N GLY A 82 -6.62 -9.26 10.73
CA GLY A 82 -5.31 -9.91 10.74
C GLY A 82 -5.09 -10.79 9.51
N MET A 83 -3.86 -10.81 9.00
CA MET A 83 -3.47 -11.68 7.87
C MET A 83 -3.77 -13.15 8.18
N PRO A 84 -4.09 -13.99 7.15
CA PRO A 84 -4.37 -15.40 7.34
C PRO A 84 -3.14 -16.15 7.88
N VAL A 85 -3.34 -16.89 8.96
CA VAL A 85 -2.31 -17.68 9.65
C VAL A 85 -2.41 -19.18 9.35
N ASP A 86 -3.54 -19.61 8.78
CA ASP A 86 -3.83 -21.01 8.45
C ASP A 86 -2.87 -21.54 7.38
N ILE A 87 -2.65 -22.85 7.42
CA ILE A 87 -1.83 -23.54 6.41
C ILE A 87 -2.64 -23.71 5.13
N HIS A 88 -2.13 -23.17 4.04
CA HIS A 88 -2.75 -23.32 2.71
C HIS A 88 -2.72 -24.80 2.27
N PRO A 89 -3.85 -25.37 1.85
CA PRO A 89 -3.94 -26.82 1.60
C PRO A 89 -3.00 -27.30 0.49
N GLU A 90 -2.81 -26.52 -0.57
CA GLU A 90 -1.95 -26.90 -1.70
C GLU A 90 -0.48 -26.59 -1.45
N HIS A 91 -0.19 -25.38 -0.94
CA HIS A 91 1.19 -24.91 -0.80
C HIS A 91 1.87 -25.38 0.49
N LYS A 92 1.12 -25.90 1.48
CA LYS A 92 1.64 -26.35 2.79
C LYS A 92 2.42 -25.29 3.56
N LEU A 93 2.15 -24.01 3.27
CA LEU A 93 2.72 -22.82 3.91
C LEU A 93 1.60 -22.03 4.58
N SER A 94 1.93 -21.25 5.61
CA SER A 94 0.95 -20.33 6.19
C SER A 94 0.55 -19.25 5.20
N GLY A 95 -0.68 -18.75 5.31
CA GLY A 95 -1.17 -17.67 4.42
C GLY A 95 -0.24 -16.46 4.44
N VAL A 96 0.22 -16.04 5.63
CA VAL A 96 1.16 -14.92 5.77
C VAL A 96 2.50 -15.20 5.06
N GLU A 97 3.02 -16.42 5.12
CA GLU A 97 4.25 -16.78 4.42
C GLU A 97 4.07 -16.73 2.90
N LEU A 98 2.93 -17.21 2.41
CA LEU A 98 2.60 -17.11 0.98
C LEU A 98 2.55 -15.66 0.51
N ILE A 99 1.85 -14.80 1.24
CA ILE A 99 1.68 -13.38 0.91
C ILE A 99 3.03 -12.64 0.91
N LEU A 100 3.93 -12.96 1.84
CA LEU A 100 5.22 -12.28 1.98
C LEU A 100 6.34 -12.87 1.11
N CYS A 101 6.26 -14.15 0.69
CA CYS A 101 7.35 -14.83 -0.01
C CYS A 101 7.06 -15.15 -1.48
N LYS A 102 5.81 -15.05 -1.93
CA LYS A 102 5.44 -15.37 -3.31
C LYS A 102 4.76 -14.19 -3.98
N LEU A 103 5.20 -13.88 -5.20
CA LEU A 103 4.52 -12.92 -6.05
C LEU A 103 3.14 -13.48 -6.45
N HIS A 104 2.15 -12.60 -6.52
CA HIS A 104 0.77 -12.94 -6.93
C HIS A 104 0.05 -13.96 -6.02
N ALA A 105 0.46 -14.10 -4.77
CA ALA A 105 -0.18 -15.01 -3.81
C ALA A 105 -1.31 -14.36 -2.99
N GLY A 106 -1.63 -13.08 -3.23
CA GLY A 106 -2.68 -12.36 -2.49
C GLY A 106 -4.10 -12.79 -2.91
N ALA A 107 -5.04 -12.81 -1.95
CA ALA A 107 -6.46 -13.15 -2.13
C ALA A 107 -7.21 -12.26 -3.16
N LYS A 108 -6.59 -11.19 -3.64
CA LYS A 108 -7.16 -10.26 -4.65
C LYS A 108 -7.43 -10.91 -6.02
N PHE A 109 -6.99 -12.14 -6.23
CA PHE A 109 -7.25 -12.91 -7.46
C PHE A 109 -8.47 -13.84 -7.39
N SER A 110 -9.02 -14.09 -6.20
CA SER A 110 -10.30 -14.78 -6.04
C SER A 110 -11.40 -13.71 -5.99
N GLY A 111 -12.04 -13.45 -7.11
CA GLY A 111 -12.89 -12.30 -7.44
C GLY A 111 -14.12 -11.98 -6.58
N ASP A 112 -14.28 -12.55 -5.39
CA ASP A 112 -15.53 -12.48 -4.63
C ASP A 112 -15.52 -11.54 -3.41
N GLU A 113 -14.35 -11.04 -2.95
CA GLU A 113 -14.31 -10.28 -1.68
C GLU A 113 -13.91 -8.79 -1.81
N TYR A 114 -13.35 -8.35 -2.94
CA TYR A 114 -12.89 -6.96 -3.08
C TYR A 114 -13.39 -6.34 -4.39
N ASN A 115 -14.52 -5.64 -4.33
CA ASN A 115 -15.04 -4.85 -5.46
C ASN A 115 -14.15 -3.65 -5.80
N PHE A 116 -13.46 -3.08 -4.80
CA PHE A 116 -12.50 -1.99 -4.94
C PHE A 116 -11.28 -2.30 -4.08
N SER A 117 -10.08 -2.16 -4.63
CA SER A 117 -8.82 -2.38 -3.90
C SER A 117 -7.87 -1.20 -4.11
N GLY A 118 -7.24 -0.73 -3.03
CA GLY A 118 -6.18 0.28 -3.07
C GLY A 118 -4.91 -0.21 -3.74
N GLY A 119 -4.66 -1.52 -3.75
CA GLY A 119 -3.48 -2.14 -4.38
C GLY A 119 -3.82 -2.80 -5.72
N LEU A 120 -3.13 -2.39 -6.80
CA LEU A 120 -3.45 -2.79 -8.18
C LEU A 120 -2.88 -4.16 -8.60
N HIS A 121 -1.84 -4.69 -7.94
CA HIS A 121 -1.02 -5.77 -8.50
C HIS A 121 -0.98 -7.06 -7.67
N GLY A 122 -1.47 -7.06 -6.42
CA GLY A 122 -1.43 -8.26 -5.55
C GLY A 122 -0.02 -8.76 -5.19
N VAL A 123 0.99 -7.91 -5.35
CA VAL A 123 2.41 -8.24 -5.08
C VAL A 123 3.04 -7.33 -4.03
N GLY A 124 2.33 -6.30 -3.55
CA GLY A 124 2.87 -5.19 -2.78
C GLY A 124 3.70 -5.61 -1.57
N VAL A 125 3.13 -6.40 -0.66
CA VAL A 125 3.82 -6.77 0.58
C VAL A 125 5.01 -7.72 0.33
N SER A 126 4.95 -8.57 -0.69
CA SER A 126 6.09 -9.41 -1.07
C SER A 126 7.25 -8.57 -1.65
N VAL A 127 6.94 -7.48 -2.36
CA VAL A 127 7.93 -6.49 -2.81
C VAL A 127 8.55 -5.77 -1.62
N VAL A 128 7.75 -5.35 -0.62
CA VAL A 128 8.27 -4.76 0.62
C VAL A 128 9.25 -5.70 1.32
N ASN A 129 8.89 -6.99 1.43
CA ASN A 129 9.77 -8.00 2.02
C ASN A 129 11.06 -8.16 1.22
N ALA A 130 10.99 -8.26 -0.11
CA ALA A 130 12.16 -8.42 -0.97
C ALA A 130 13.16 -7.28 -0.86
N LEU A 131 12.67 -6.03 -0.71
CA LEU A 131 13.47 -4.79 -0.73
C LEU A 131 13.76 -4.24 0.67
N SER A 132 13.56 -5.03 1.74
CA SER A 132 13.85 -4.66 3.11
C SER A 132 15.02 -5.45 3.69
N GLU A 133 15.94 -4.78 4.42
CA GLU A 133 16.98 -5.43 5.21
C GLU A 133 16.39 -6.37 6.25
N SER A 134 15.29 -5.94 6.87
CA SER A 134 14.57 -6.68 7.89
C SER A 134 13.08 -6.38 7.80
N LEU A 135 12.27 -7.42 7.95
CA LEU A 135 10.81 -7.29 8.08
C LEU A 135 10.32 -8.22 9.18
N GLN A 136 9.46 -7.71 10.05
CA GLN A 136 8.75 -8.45 11.05
C GLN A 136 7.25 -8.22 10.88
N VAL A 137 6.49 -9.29 10.86
CA VAL A 137 5.03 -9.25 10.89
C VAL A 137 4.53 -9.81 12.21
N ASN A 138 3.65 -9.06 12.86
CA ASN A 138 2.87 -9.48 14.01
C ASN A 138 1.40 -9.50 13.63
N ILE A 139 0.71 -10.60 13.93
CA ILE A 139 -0.68 -10.81 13.53
C ILE A 139 -1.46 -11.21 14.78
N LYS A 140 -2.50 -10.46 15.07
CA LYS A 140 -3.48 -10.76 16.11
C LYS A 140 -4.72 -11.35 15.46
N ARG A 141 -4.93 -12.64 15.66
CA ARG A 141 -6.04 -13.40 15.08
C ARG A 141 -6.37 -14.60 15.93
N ASP A 142 -7.64 -14.96 16.03
CA ASP A 142 -8.13 -16.14 16.75
C ASP A 142 -7.63 -16.20 18.20
N SER A 143 -7.69 -15.05 18.90
CA SER A 143 -7.24 -14.88 20.29
C SER A 143 -5.75 -15.12 20.53
N LYS A 144 -4.94 -15.14 19.47
CA LYS A 144 -3.49 -15.33 19.56
C LYS A 144 -2.75 -14.21 18.83
N GLU A 145 -1.54 -13.92 19.31
CA GLU A 145 -0.57 -13.11 18.60
C GLU A 145 0.48 -14.02 17.96
N HIS A 146 0.63 -13.88 16.65
CA HIS A 146 1.59 -14.61 15.84
C HIS A 146 2.70 -13.70 15.38
N GLU A 147 3.92 -14.22 15.22
CA GLU A 147 5.09 -13.49 14.74
C GLU A 147 5.84 -14.30 13.68
N MET A 148 6.27 -13.59 12.64
CA MET A 148 7.21 -14.10 11.62
C MET A 148 8.20 -13.02 11.24
N ARG A 149 9.46 -13.42 10.97
CA ARG A 149 10.55 -12.49 10.65
C ARG A 149 11.27 -12.88 9.37
N PHE A 150 11.73 -11.86 8.66
CA PHE A 150 12.45 -11.96 7.40
C PHE A 150 13.69 -11.07 7.42
N SER A 151 14.66 -11.42 6.59
CA SER A 151 15.82 -10.58 6.32
C SER A 151 16.18 -10.68 4.85
N ASN A 152 16.26 -9.55 4.18
CA ASN A 152 16.48 -9.46 2.74
C ASN A 152 15.54 -10.36 1.92
N GLY A 153 14.28 -10.43 2.32
CA GLY A 153 13.24 -11.27 1.69
C GLY A 153 13.25 -12.74 2.10
N ASP A 154 14.25 -13.22 2.84
CA ASP A 154 14.37 -14.61 3.24
C ASP A 154 13.77 -14.84 4.65
N LYS A 155 12.99 -15.90 4.78
CA LYS A 155 12.39 -16.33 6.05
C LYS A 155 13.48 -16.63 7.09
N LYS A 156 13.36 -16.08 8.30
CA LYS A 156 14.27 -16.32 9.42
C LYS A 156 13.72 -17.28 10.47
N ASN A 157 12.40 -17.34 10.62
CA ASN A 157 11.73 -18.28 11.51
C ASN A 157 10.38 -18.68 10.93
N GLU A 158 9.88 -19.82 11.37
CA GLU A 158 8.49 -20.22 11.11
C GLU A 158 7.51 -19.28 11.82
N LEU A 159 6.27 -19.23 11.33
CA LEU A 159 5.19 -18.54 12.02
C LEU A 159 4.99 -19.17 13.41
N LYS A 160 5.09 -18.37 14.45
CA LYS A 160 4.97 -18.84 15.84
C LYS A 160 3.98 -18.02 16.63
N VAL A 161 3.27 -18.63 17.54
CA VAL A 161 2.47 -17.95 18.55
C VAL A 161 3.41 -17.36 19.59
N VAL A 162 3.26 -16.06 19.87
CA VAL A 162 4.10 -15.32 20.83
C VAL A 162 3.32 -14.84 22.04
N GLY A 163 2.00 -14.92 22.03
CA GLY A 163 1.13 -14.51 23.13
C GLY A 163 -0.34 -14.79 22.86
N ASP A 164 -1.14 -14.60 23.88
CA ASP A 164 -2.60 -14.61 23.81
C ASP A 164 -3.11 -13.17 23.82
N VAL A 165 -4.17 -12.91 23.07
CA VAL A 165 -4.84 -11.61 22.99
C VAL A 165 -6.35 -11.79 23.19
N GLY A 166 -7.05 -10.70 23.55
CA GLY A 166 -8.51 -10.75 23.64
C GLY A 166 -9.15 -11.04 22.27
N LEU A 167 -10.27 -11.75 22.23
CA LEU A 167 -10.98 -12.15 21.01
C LEU A 167 -11.24 -10.98 20.04
N ARG A 168 -11.49 -9.77 20.56
CA ARG A 168 -11.75 -8.57 19.75
C ARG A 168 -10.48 -7.79 19.41
N ASN A 169 -9.32 -8.21 19.92
CA ASN A 169 -8.04 -7.55 19.63
C ASN A 169 -7.40 -8.23 18.43
N THR A 170 -7.81 -7.84 17.25
CA THR A 170 -7.32 -8.34 15.97
C THR A 170 -6.50 -7.28 15.23
N GLY A 171 -5.80 -7.65 14.18
CA GLY A 171 -5.07 -6.74 13.31
C GLY A 171 -3.73 -7.26 12.84
N THR A 172 -3.12 -6.49 11.94
CA THR A 172 -1.78 -6.77 11.41
C THR A 172 -0.84 -5.63 11.76
N SER A 173 0.41 -5.95 12.08
CA SER A 173 1.49 -4.98 12.23
C SER A 173 2.69 -5.44 11.43
N ILE A 174 3.11 -4.64 10.46
CA ILE A 174 4.31 -4.88 9.65
C ILE A 174 5.34 -3.81 9.99
N LYS A 175 6.45 -4.26 10.59
CA LYS A 175 7.62 -3.44 10.88
C LYS A 175 8.74 -3.83 9.93
N PHE A 176 9.23 -2.88 9.15
CA PHE A 176 10.27 -3.14 8.16
C PHE A 176 11.30 -2.01 8.10
N LYS A 177 12.48 -2.35 7.61
CA LYS A 177 13.55 -1.38 7.33
C LYS A 177 13.95 -1.53 5.85
N PRO A 178 13.68 -0.52 5.00
CA PRO A 178 14.07 -0.54 3.60
C PRO A 178 15.59 -0.77 3.46
N ASN A 179 15.99 -1.58 2.48
CA ASN A 179 17.40 -1.72 2.14
C ASN A 179 17.80 -0.59 1.17
N PRO A 180 18.72 0.32 1.58
CA PRO A 180 19.09 1.49 0.78
C PRO A 180 19.71 1.15 -0.58
N GLU A 181 20.23 -0.07 -0.77
CA GLU A 181 20.82 -0.51 -2.05
C GLU A 181 19.83 -0.50 -3.21
N TYR A 182 18.51 -0.54 -2.93
CA TYR A 182 17.47 -0.59 -3.96
C TYR A 182 16.89 0.77 -4.32
N PHE A 183 17.31 1.86 -3.64
CA PHE A 183 16.70 3.19 -3.80
C PHE A 183 17.75 4.23 -4.18
N GLU A 184 17.33 5.20 -5.02
CA GLU A 184 18.16 6.36 -5.35
C GLU A 184 18.40 7.25 -4.13
N SER A 185 17.44 7.31 -3.21
CA SER A 185 17.50 7.98 -1.92
C SER A 185 16.94 7.08 -0.82
N ASP A 186 17.68 6.95 0.28
CA ASP A 186 17.24 6.25 1.50
C ASP A 186 16.24 7.07 2.35
N LYS A 187 16.01 8.33 1.97
CA LYS A 187 15.20 9.26 2.75
C LYS A 187 13.73 9.16 2.39
N ILE A 188 12.90 9.03 3.42
CA ILE A 188 11.45 9.12 3.27
C ILE A 188 11.06 10.57 3.00
N LYS A 189 10.30 10.80 1.94
CA LYS A 189 9.70 12.10 1.63
C LYS A 189 8.43 12.29 2.48
N ILE A 190 8.63 12.77 3.70
CA ILE A 190 7.59 12.88 4.74
C ILE A 190 6.38 13.70 4.29
N ASN A 191 6.56 14.79 3.54
CA ASN A 191 5.43 15.61 3.10
C ASN A 191 4.56 14.88 2.07
N GLU A 192 5.17 14.16 1.13
CA GLU A 192 4.45 13.31 0.16
C GLU A 192 3.70 12.18 0.89
N LEU A 193 4.35 11.55 1.89
CA LEU A 193 3.71 10.53 2.71
C LEU A 193 2.51 11.08 3.47
N LYS A 194 2.64 12.23 4.13
CA LYS A 194 1.51 12.88 4.85
C LYS A 194 0.33 13.18 3.92
N HIS A 195 0.62 13.67 2.70
CA HIS A 195 -0.43 13.92 1.72
C HIS A 195 -1.17 12.64 1.34
N LEU A 196 -0.43 11.55 1.10
CA LEU A 196 -1.01 10.23 0.84
C LEU A 196 -1.88 9.73 2.00
N LEU A 197 -1.38 9.81 3.24
CA LEU A 197 -2.10 9.39 4.44
C LEU A 197 -3.39 10.18 4.64
N LYS A 198 -3.32 11.50 4.46
CA LYS A 198 -4.48 12.38 4.53
C LYS A 198 -5.52 12.01 3.47
N ALA A 199 -5.10 11.80 2.23
CA ALA A 199 -5.98 11.38 1.13
C ALA A 199 -6.71 10.06 1.45
N LYS A 200 -5.99 9.05 1.99
CA LYS A 200 -6.62 7.78 2.41
C LYS A 200 -7.66 7.98 3.52
N ALA A 201 -7.38 8.84 4.51
CA ALA A 201 -8.34 9.15 5.58
C ALA A 201 -9.59 9.86 5.05
N VAL A 202 -9.43 10.76 4.06
CA VAL A 202 -10.55 11.46 3.40
C VAL A 202 -11.43 10.51 2.61
N LEU A 203 -10.80 9.63 1.81
CA LEU A 203 -11.49 8.75 0.88
C LEU A 203 -12.06 7.48 1.53
N CYS A 204 -11.62 7.14 2.75
CA CYS A 204 -12.15 6.05 3.54
C CYS A 204 -12.91 6.62 4.73
N THR A 205 -14.16 6.98 4.51
CA THR A 205 -15.03 7.59 5.54
C THR A 205 -15.04 6.75 6.82
N GLY A 206 -14.85 7.42 7.96
CA GLY A 206 -14.80 6.76 9.27
C GLY A 206 -13.47 6.08 9.62
N LEU A 207 -12.47 6.10 8.71
CA LEU A 207 -11.13 5.60 8.99
C LEU A 207 -10.30 6.66 9.73
N THR A 208 -9.70 6.24 10.85
CA THR A 208 -8.69 7.04 11.55
C THR A 208 -7.30 6.63 11.08
N ILE A 209 -6.47 7.61 10.72
CA ILE A 209 -5.04 7.40 10.43
C ILE A 209 -4.19 8.20 11.41
N ASP A 210 -3.41 7.49 12.23
CA ASP A 210 -2.46 8.06 13.19
C ASP A 210 -1.04 7.99 12.61
N PHE A 211 -0.39 9.11 12.43
CA PHE A 211 1.00 9.23 11.97
C PHE A 211 1.91 9.71 13.08
N HIS A 212 3.06 9.06 13.25
CA HIS A 212 4.08 9.43 14.21
C HIS A 212 5.48 9.40 13.58
N ASP A 213 6.13 10.56 13.48
CA ASP A 213 7.56 10.69 13.14
C ASP A 213 8.35 10.92 14.45
N GLU A 214 9.10 9.87 14.86
CA GLU A 214 9.93 9.95 16.09
C GLU A 214 11.08 10.94 15.95
N SER A 215 11.62 11.14 14.75
CA SER A 215 12.76 12.01 14.51
C SER A 215 12.39 13.48 14.73
N LYS A 216 11.19 13.85 14.31
CA LYS A 216 10.63 15.21 14.48
C LYS A 216 9.76 15.35 15.73
N LYS A 217 9.52 14.25 16.45
CA LYS A 217 8.56 14.18 17.57
C LYS A 217 7.15 14.66 17.15
N GLU A 218 6.80 14.45 15.91
CA GLU A 218 5.55 14.89 15.32
C GLU A 218 4.51 13.79 15.39
N LYS A 219 3.29 14.15 15.78
CA LYS A 219 2.13 13.26 15.80
C LYS A 219 0.99 13.97 15.10
N ILE A 220 0.37 13.31 14.14
CA ILE A 220 -0.78 13.82 13.40
C ILE A 220 -1.84 12.73 13.38
N LYS A 221 -3.10 13.14 13.52
CA LYS A 221 -4.25 12.26 13.37
C LYS A 221 -5.19 12.85 12.34
N TRP A 222 -5.59 12.03 11.35
CA TRP A 222 -6.61 12.37 10.38
C TRP A 222 -7.84 11.50 10.58
N PHE A 223 -9.00 12.14 10.56
CA PHE A 223 -10.30 11.49 10.63
C PHE A 223 -11.31 12.43 9.98
N TYR A 224 -12.04 11.94 8.99
CA TYR A 224 -13.05 12.71 8.28
C TYR A 224 -14.38 11.92 8.31
N GLU A 225 -15.31 12.38 9.14
CA GLU A 225 -16.57 11.71 9.38
C GLU A 225 -17.43 11.65 8.11
N ASP A 226 -17.50 12.76 7.36
CA ASP A 226 -18.22 12.90 6.10
C ASP A 226 -17.28 12.95 4.88
N GLY A 227 -16.11 12.30 4.95
CA GLY A 227 -15.18 12.15 3.86
C GLY A 227 -14.82 13.46 3.15
N LEU A 228 -15.07 13.54 1.83
CA LEU A 228 -14.75 14.70 1.01
C LEU A 228 -15.42 16.00 1.49
N LYS A 229 -16.63 15.93 2.05
CA LYS A 229 -17.33 17.12 2.56
C LYS A 229 -16.57 17.74 3.74
N SER A 230 -16.28 16.94 4.77
CA SER A 230 -15.52 17.41 5.94
C SER A 230 -14.12 17.88 5.55
N TYR A 231 -13.51 17.25 4.53
CA TYR A 231 -12.23 17.67 4.00
C TYR A 231 -12.29 19.05 3.33
N LEU A 232 -13.27 19.29 2.46
CA LEU A 232 -13.44 20.59 1.81
C LEU A 232 -13.72 21.68 2.86
N GLU A 233 -14.55 21.41 3.85
CA GLU A 233 -14.84 22.34 4.96
C GLU A 233 -13.57 22.70 5.73
N ASP A 234 -12.75 21.70 6.13
CA ASP A 234 -11.47 21.90 6.82
C ASP A 234 -10.49 22.75 5.99
N GLN A 235 -10.41 22.49 4.67
CA GLN A 235 -9.52 23.23 3.77
C GLN A 235 -10.04 24.63 3.41
N SER A 236 -11.32 24.87 3.62
CA SER A 236 -11.99 26.15 3.32
C SER A 236 -12.15 27.04 4.55
N ASP A 237 -11.59 26.65 5.70
CA ASP A 237 -11.67 27.46 6.92
C ASP A 237 -11.06 28.86 6.69
N GLY A 238 -11.84 29.88 7.03
CA GLY A 238 -11.48 31.29 6.79
C GLY A 238 -11.58 31.76 5.33
N ILE A 239 -12.11 30.93 4.41
CA ILE A 239 -12.37 31.31 3.01
C ILE A 239 -13.84 31.72 2.86
N ASP A 240 -14.06 32.83 2.16
CA ASP A 240 -15.40 33.33 1.83
C ASP A 240 -15.99 32.53 0.66
N LEU A 241 -16.80 31.52 0.99
CA LEU A 241 -17.46 30.66 0.02
C LEU A 241 -18.76 31.31 -0.48
N ILE A 242 -19.09 31.11 -1.78
CA ILE A 242 -20.30 31.66 -2.40
C ILE A 242 -21.53 30.90 -1.93
N LEU A 243 -21.44 29.57 -1.83
CA LEU A 243 -22.54 28.76 -1.35
C LEU A 243 -22.38 28.55 0.18
N GLY A 244 -23.48 28.75 0.92
CA GLY A 244 -23.50 28.50 2.36
C GLY A 244 -23.19 27.06 2.71
N GLU A 245 -23.63 26.12 1.87
CA GLU A 245 -23.28 24.68 1.94
C GLU A 245 -22.65 24.24 0.63
N SER A 246 -21.66 23.34 0.72
CA SER A 246 -21.03 22.75 -0.46
C SER A 246 -21.98 21.79 -1.15
N ILE A 247 -21.92 21.74 -2.48
CA ILE A 247 -22.64 20.74 -3.26
C ILE A 247 -21.92 19.40 -3.10
N VAL A 248 -22.63 18.42 -2.58
CA VAL A 248 -22.15 17.04 -2.42
C VAL A 248 -23.03 16.15 -3.32
N SER A 249 -22.42 15.29 -4.10
CA SER A 249 -23.13 14.28 -4.85
C SER A 249 -22.34 13.00 -4.93
N SER A 250 -23.06 11.89 -4.79
CA SER A 250 -22.54 10.55 -5.02
C SER A 250 -23.48 9.79 -5.95
N ASN A 251 -22.90 9.01 -6.84
CA ASN A 251 -23.64 8.11 -7.72
C ASN A 251 -22.91 6.76 -7.76
N SER A 252 -23.64 5.71 -7.45
CA SER A 252 -23.13 4.34 -7.46
C SER A 252 -23.90 3.51 -8.47
N SER A 253 -23.15 2.78 -9.29
CA SER A 253 -23.66 1.75 -10.20
C SER A 253 -23.01 0.41 -9.87
N LYS A 254 -23.38 -0.66 -10.59
CA LYS A 254 -22.82 -2.00 -10.33
C LYS A 254 -21.28 -2.06 -10.36
N ASP A 255 -20.66 -1.28 -11.24
CA ASP A 255 -19.22 -1.36 -11.52
C ASP A 255 -18.48 -0.05 -11.28
N GLN A 256 -19.17 1.03 -10.91
CA GLN A 256 -18.58 2.35 -10.76
C GLN A 256 -19.27 3.14 -9.65
N GLU A 257 -18.46 3.83 -8.86
CA GLU A 257 -18.91 4.80 -7.88
C GLU A 257 -18.20 6.12 -8.13
N VAL A 258 -18.95 7.22 -8.10
CA VAL A 258 -18.44 8.57 -8.27
C VAL A 258 -18.95 9.41 -7.13
N GLU A 259 -18.04 10.08 -6.45
CA GLU A 259 -18.36 11.07 -5.42
C GLU A 259 -17.63 12.38 -5.73
N PHE A 260 -18.30 13.51 -5.52
CA PHE A 260 -17.66 14.80 -5.60
C PHE A 260 -18.25 15.81 -4.60
N VAL A 261 -17.40 16.75 -4.21
CA VAL A 261 -17.77 17.92 -3.40
C VAL A 261 -17.22 19.16 -4.07
N ILE A 262 -18.06 20.19 -4.22
CA ILE A 262 -17.69 21.45 -4.89
C ILE A 262 -18.29 22.65 -4.16
N ASN A 263 -17.51 23.75 -4.13
CA ASN A 263 -17.95 25.08 -3.75
C ASN A 263 -17.17 26.12 -4.55
N TRP A 264 -17.56 27.36 -4.51
CA TRP A 264 -16.89 28.47 -5.17
C TRP A 264 -16.48 29.53 -4.18
N THR A 265 -15.40 30.24 -4.48
CA THR A 265 -14.91 31.38 -3.70
C THR A 265 -15.33 32.69 -4.33
N SER A 266 -15.69 33.68 -3.51
CA SER A 266 -16.07 35.03 -3.98
C SER A 266 -14.90 35.80 -4.56
N LYS A 267 -13.67 35.47 -4.17
CA LYS A 267 -12.42 36.10 -4.63
C LYS A 267 -11.42 35.05 -5.11
N PRO A 268 -10.52 35.40 -6.06
CA PRO A 268 -9.46 34.51 -6.47
C PRO A 268 -8.61 34.07 -5.25
N TYR A 269 -8.53 32.77 -5.02
CA TYR A 269 -7.75 32.16 -3.96
C TYR A 269 -6.48 31.52 -4.51
N LYS A 270 -5.31 31.82 -3.92
CA LYS A 270 -4.02 31.34 -4.43
C LYS A 270 -3.86 29.81 -4.34
N ASN A 271 -4.47 29.22 -3.30
CA ASN A 271 -4.37 27.78 -3.04
C ASN A 271 -5.69 27.10 -3.40
N LYS A 272 -6.10 27.20 -4.67
CA LYS A 272 -7.27 26.49 -5.17
C LYS A 272 -7.14 25.00 -4.82
N LEU A 273 -8.12 24.46 -4.11
CA LEU A 273 -8.24 23.03 -3.89
C LEU A 273 -8.87 22.43 -5.17
N ASP A 274 -8.08 21.67 -5.91
CA ASP A 274 -8.49 20.99 -7.13
C ASP A 274 -7.83 19.62 -7.14
N GLU A 275 -8.45 18.69 -6.42
CA GLU A 275 -7.91 17.34 -6.21
C GLU A 275 -8.86 16.30 -6.81
N THR A 276 -8.31 15.32 -7.50
CA THR A 276 -9.04 14.21 -8.08
C THR A 276 -8.36 12.89 -7.79
N TYR A 277 -9.17 11.83 -7.69
CA TYR A 277 -8.71 10.51 -7.28
C TYR A 277 -9.37 9.43 -8.13
N VAL A 278 -8.66 8.34 -8.36
CA VAL A 278 -9.20 7.10 -8.95
C VAL A 278 -8.74 5.93 -8.10
N ASN A 279 -9.69 5.13 -7.59
CA ASN A 279 -9.40 3.98 -6.72
C ASN A 279 -8.45 4.35 -5.57
N LEU A 280 -8.74 5.47 -4.87
CA LEU A 280 -7.97 6.01 -3.74
C LEU A 280 -6.54 6.50 -4.08
N ILE A 281 -6.23 6.66 -5.37
CA ILE A 281 -4.93 7.16 -5.84
C ILE A 281 -5.11 8.58 -6.38
N PRO A 282 -4.34 9.56 -5.88
CA PRO A 282 -4.37 10.91 -6.40
C PRO A 282 -4.00 10.97 -7.88
N THR A 283 -4.79 11.67 -8.69
CA THR A 283 -4.55 11.84 -10.11
C THR A 283 -4.06 13.27 -10.40
N VAL A 284 -2.83 13.55 -10.02
CA VAL A 284 -2.23 14.90 -10.12
C VAL A 284 -2.27 15.47 -11.55
N GLN A 285 -2.22 14.62 -12.56
CA GLN A 285 -2.29 15.02 -13.97
C GLN A 285 -3.71 15.07 -14.52
N GLY A 286 -4.75 14.87 -13.68
CA GLY A 286 -6.13 14.72 -14.10
C GLY A 286 -6.41 13.40 -14.78
N GLY A 287 -7.32 13.38 -15.76
CA GLY A 287 -7.71 12.16 -16.48
C GLY A 287 -9.08 12.29 -17.15
N SER A 288 -9.52 11.20 -17.77
CA SER A 288 -10.83 11.16 -18.46
C SER A 288 -12.01 11.43 -17.52
N HIS A 289 -11.92 10.97 -16.25
CA HIS A 289 -12.93 11.24 -15.21
C HIS A 289 -13.09 12.74 -14.94
N LEU A 290 -11.97 13.49 -14.80
CA LEU A 290 -12.00 14.94 -14.59
C LEU A 290 -12.51 15.68 -15.83
N ASN A 291 -12.11 15.24 -17.03
CA ASN A 291 -12.60 15.84 -18.29
C ASN A 291 -14.09 15.57 -18.46
N GLY A 292 -14.57 14.38 -18.14
CA GLY A 292 -15.99 14.03 -18.13
C GLY A 292 -16.78 14.92 -17.17
N PHE A 293 -16.29 15.07 -15.92
CA PHE A 293 -16.93 15.94 -14.92
C PHE A 293 -17.03 17.40 -15.38
N LYS A 294 -15.97 17.94 -16.01
CA LYS A 294 -15.95 19.33 -16.52
C LYS A 294 -16.83 19.53 -17.74
N SER A 295 -17.16 18.49 -18.49
CA SER A 295 -17.95 18.56 -19.72
C SER A 295 -19.46 18.35 -19.48
N GLY A 296 -19.84 17.67 -18.39
CA GLY A 296 -21.23 17.46 -17.98
C GLY A 296 -21.75 18.57 -17.12
#